data_61a6b85516df70f826e353e462305cd8
#
_entry.id   61a6b85516df70f826e353e462305cd8
#
_cell.length_a   1.000
_cell.length_b   1.000
_cell.length_c   1.000
_cell.angle_alpha   90.00
_cell.angle_beta   90.00
_cell.angle_gamma   90.00
#
_symmetry.space_group_name_H-M   'P 1'
#
loop_
_entity.id
_entity.type
_entity.pdbx_description
1 polymer ?
#
loop_
_entity_poly.entity_id
_entity_poly.type
_entity_poly.pdbx_seq_one_letter_code
_entity_poly.pdbx_strand_id
1 'polypeptide(L)'
;RLPALAELFALVKRAGDPKLRLALETKINPLAPDDTAAPEPFARALVAAVRDAGLATRTSILSFDWRTLQTIQREAPEIPTVYLTARQRWLDNVGRGPATPWTAGFALADHGSVPKMIRAAGGKVWSSFHGDLDAAQVKEAQALGLQVLAWTVNEPAQIEAMLDLGVDGIVSDRPDLVREAMARRGMGLPAGIQVTP
;
A
#
# COMPACT_ATOMS: atom_id res chain seq x y z
N ARG A 1 25.03 5.14 -0.10
CA ARG A 1 24.14 5.65 -1.17
C ARG A 1 22.77 5.00 -1.07
N LEU A 2 21.75 5.63 -1.59
CA LEU A 2 20.46 4.98 -1.77
C LEU A 2 20.58 3.88 -2.84
N PRO A 3 20.03 2.66 -2.61
CA PRO A 3 20.02 1.62 -3.63
C PRO A 3 19.11 2.02 -4.79
N ALA A 4 19.48 1.64 -6.01
CA ALA A 4 18.63 1.79 -7.17
C ALA A 4 17.56 0.70 -7.20
N LEU A 5 16.41 0.97 -7.82
CA LEU A 5 15.33 -0.01 -7.95
C LEU A 5 15.78 -1.30 -8.66
N ALA A 6 16.69 -1.20 -9.64
CA ALA A 6 17.27 -2.35 -10.32
C ALA A 6 18.06 -3.27 -9.35
N GLU A 7 18.70 -2.73 -8.32
CA GLU A 7 19.42 -3.52 -7.30
C GLU A 7 18.43 -4.32 -6.44
N LEU A 8 17.29 -3.70 -6.08
CA LEU A 8 16.19 -4.40 -5.39
C LEU A 8 15.64 -5.54 -6.26
N PHE A 9 15.39 -5.29 -7.54
CA PHE A 9 14.89 -6.33 -8.45
C PHE A 9 15.90 -7.49 -8.60
N ALA A 10 17.19 -7.20 -8.71
CA ALA A 10 18.23 -8.21 -8.72
C ALA A 10 18.25 -9.05 -7.42
N LEU A 11 18.09 -8.41 -6.25
CA LEU A 11 18.00 -9.09 -4.97
C LEU A 11 16.80 -10.03 -4.91
N VAL A 12 15.62 -9.56 -5.33
CA VAL A 12 14.38 -10.36 -5.36
C VAL A 12 14.52 -11.58 -6.28
N LYS A 13 15.19 -11.41 -7.42
CA LYS A 13 15.49 -12.53 -8.35
C LYS A 13 16.45 -13.55 -7.72
N ARG A 14 17.52 -13.09 -7.05
CA ARG A 14 18.45 -13.98 -6.34
C ARG A 14 17.80 -14.71 -5.17
N ALA A 15 16.81 -14.09 -4.50
CA ALA A 15 16.08 -14.75 -3.43
C ALA A 15 15.32 -16.02 -3.89
N GLY A 16 14.97 -16.10 -5.18
CA GLY A 16 14.40 -17.30 -5.78
C GLY A 16 13.01 -17.73 -5.28
N ASP A 17 12.43 -17.04 -4.32
CA ASP A 17 11.12 -17.37 -3.79
C ASP A 17 10.00 -16.77 -4.65
N PRO A 18 9.18 -17.62 -5.30
CA PRO A 18 8.07 -17.14 -6.14
C PRO A 18 6.94 -16.49 -5.34
N LYS A 19 6.88 -16.70 -4.02
CA LYS A 19 5.87 -16.13 -3.12
C LYS A 19 6.22 -14.73 -2.65
N LEU A 20 7.50 -14.33 -2.74
CA LEU A 20 7.95 -12.98 -2.38
C LEU A 20 7.26 -11.95 -3.28
N ARG A 21 6.58 -10.99 -2.66
CA ARG A 21 5.90 -9.87 -3.33
C ARG A 21 6.63 -8.57 -3.07
N LEU A 22 6.49 -7.62 -3.99
CA LEU A 22 6.98 -6.26 -3.86
C LEU A 22 5.81 -5.30 -3.63
N ALA A 23 6.01 -4.37 -2.71
CA ALA A 23 5.14 -3.22 -2.49
C ALA A 23 5.98 -1.96 -2.76
N LEU A 24 5.76 -1.33 -3.91
CA LEU A 24 6.53 -0.17 -4.36
C LEU A 24 5.69 1.10 -4.23
N GLU A 25 6.17 2.07 -3.45
CA GLU A 25 5.45 3.32 -3.24
C GLU A 25 5.96 4.42 -4.17
N THR A 26 5.04 5.12 -4.84
CA THR A 26 5.33 6.36 -5.56
C THR A 26 5.30 7.53 -4.56
N LYS A 27 6.47 8.05 -4.22
CA LYS A 27 6.64 9.19 -3.31
C LYS A 27 6.49 10.50 -4.07
N ILE A 28 5.24 10.92 -4.30
CA ILE A 28 4.90 12.20 -4.93
C ILE A 28 4.17 13.06 -3.90
N ASN A 29 4.47 14.35 -3.90
CA ASN A 29 3.78 15.34 -3.07
C ASN A 29 3.04 16.35 -3.95
N PRO A 30 1.69 16.32 -4.05
CA PRO A 30 0.93 17.29 -4.84
C PRO A 30 1.00 18.73 -4.31
N LEU A 31 1.48 18.92 -3.07
CA LEU A 31 1.67 20.24 -2.46
C LEU A 31 3.06 20.82 -2.79
N ALA A 32 3.96 20.03 -3.35
CA ALA A 32 5.29 20.44 -3.81
C ALA A 32 5.58 19.74 -5.16
N PRO A 33 4.88 20.14 -6.22
CA PRO A 33 4.90 19.41 -7.50
C PRO A 33 6.26 19.44 -8.21
N ASP A 34 7.11 20.39 -7.86
CA ASP A 34 8.44 20.53 -8.46
C ASP A 34 9.50 19.61 -7.80
N ASP A 35 9.17 18.97 -6.68
CA ASP A 35 10.11 18.07 -5.97
C ASP A 35 10.29 16.73 -6.69
N THR A 36 9.34 16.35 -7.57
CA THR A 36 9.34 15.05 -8.26
C THR A 36 8.85 15.21 -9.70
N ALA A 37 9.02 14.16 -10.50
CA ALA A 37 8.34 14.08 -11.78
C ALA A 37 6.81 14.13 -11.60
N ALA A 38 6.10 14.61 -12.60
CA ALA A 38 4.63 14.62 -12.61
C ALA A 38 4.05 13.20 -12.46
N PRO A 39 2.82 13.05 -11.94
CA PRO A 39 2.24 11.74 -11.62
C PRO A 39 2.26 10.72 -12.76
N GLU A 40 1.89 11.12 -13.94
CA GLU A 40 1.82 10.22 -15.10
C GLU A 40 3.20 9.74 -15.59
N PRO A 41 4.19 10.61 -15.85
CA PRO A 41 5.55 10.16 -16.18
C PRO A 41 6.18 9.30 -15.11
N PHE A 42 5.95 9.62 -13.82
CA PHE A 42 6.45 8.82 -12.69
C PHE A 42 5.85 7.42 -12.71
N ALA A 43 4.52 7.32 -12.82
CA ALA A 43 3.82 6.03 -12.88
C ALA A 43 4.30 5.18 -14.07
N ARG A 44 4.42 5.78 -15.27
CA ARG A 44 4.90 5.09 -16.47
C ARG A 44 6.34 4.58 -16.33
N ALA A 45 7.24 5.38 -15.76
CA ALA A 45 8.63 4.98 -15.53
C ALA A 45 8.72 3.79 -14.56
N LEU A 46 7.92 3.80 -13.47
CA LEU A 46 7.87 2.70 -12.52
C LEU A 46 7.29 1.44 -13.16
N VAL A 47 6.19 1.55 -13.89
CA VAL A 47 5.55 0.43 -14.60
C VAL A 47 6.53 -0.20 -15.61
N ALA A 48 7.23 0.63 -16.40
CA ALA A 48 8.24 0.15 -17.34
C ALA A 48 9.33 -0.64 -16.62
N ALA A 49 9.92 -0.09 -15.54
CA ALA A 49 10.96 -0.77 -14.78
C ALA A 49 10.50 -2.12 -14.19
N VAL A 50 9.25 -2.20 -13.71
CA VAL A 50 8.66 -3.43 -13.16
C VAL A 50 8.44 -4.48 -14.26
N ARG A 51 7.94 -4.06 -15.43
CA ARG A 51 7.73 -4.93 -16.60
C ARG A 51 9.05 -5.45 -17.17
N ASP A 52 10.04 -4.58 -17.35
CA ASP A 52 11.37 -4.94 -17.83
C ASP A 52 12.09 -5.93 -16.89
N ALA A 53 11.82 -5.81 -15.60
CA ALA A 53 12.29 -6.76 -14.60
C ALA A 53 11.54 -8.11 -14.63
N GLY A 54 10.40 -8.23 -15.32
CA GLY A 54 9.54 -9.42 -15.32
C GLY A 54 8.83 -9.65 -13.97
N LEU A 55 8.57 -8.58 -13.21
CA LEU A 55 8.02 -8.66 -11.85
C LEU A 55 6.58 -8.12 -11.72
N ALA A 56 5.90 -7.82 -12.83
CA ALA A 56 4.56 -7.22 -12.82
C ALA A 56 3.54 -8.01 -11.98
N THR A 57 3.50 -9.35 -12.12
CA THR A 57 2.59 -10.23 -11.38
C THR A 57 2.93 -10.39 -9.90
N ARG A 58 4.10 -9.90 -9.48
CA ARG A 58 4.62 -9.98 -8.10
C ARG A 58 4.72 -8.62 -7.41
N THR A 59 4.31 -7.55 -8.08
CA THR A 59 4.43 -6.18 -7.59
C THR A 59 3.05 -5.58 -7.38
N SER A 60 2.89 -4.84 -6.28
CA SER A 60 1.80 -3.90 -6.07
C SER A 60 2.38 -2.50 -5.98
N ILE A 61 1.69 -1.49 -6.51
CA ILE A 61 2.14 -0.09 -6.43
C ILE A 61 1.23 0.67 -5.47
N LEU A 62 1.87 1.35 -4.50
CA LEU A 62 1.21 2.11 -3.45
C LEU A 62 1.38 3.60 -3.69
N SER A 63 0.40 4.40 -3.29
CA SER A 63 0.54 5.86 -3.26
C SER A 63 -0.45 6.54 -2.32
N PHE A 64 0.02 7.65 -1.72
CA PHE A 64 -0.85 8.67 -1.14
C PHE A 64 -1.46 9.57 -2.21
N ASP A 65 -0.75 9.78 -3.33
CA ASP A 65 -1.24 10.52 -4.48
C ASP A 65 -1.93 9.58 -5.46
N TRP A 66 -3.24 9.56 -5.43
CA TRP A 66 -4.06 8.63 -6.19
C TRP A 66 -4.00 8.88 -7.71
N ARG A 67 -3.47 10.02 -8.16
CA ARG A 67 -3.28 10.29 -9.60
C ARG A 67 -2.34 9.28 -10.25
N THR A 68 -1.28 8.86 -9.53
CA THR A 68 -0.39 7.80 -10.01
C THR A 68 -1.11 6.46 -10.12
N LEU A 69 -1.95 6.12 -9.13
CA LEU A 69 -2.72 4.88 -9.12
C LEU A 69 -3.75 4.84 -10.26
N GLN A 70 -4.43 5.97 -10.54
CA GLN A 70 -5.37 6.08 -11.66
C GLN A 70 -4.67 5.86 -13.00
N THR A 71 -3.45 6.38 -13.15
CA THR A 71 -2.63 6.14 -14.35
C THR A 71 -2.27 4.66 -14.50
N ILE A 72 -1.83 4.03 -13.40
CA ILE A 72 -1.46 2.60 -13.40
C ILE A 72 -2.67 1.72 -13.72
N GLN A 73 -3.82 1.97 -13.11
CA GLN A 73 -5.04 1.20 -13.39
C GLN A 73 -5.46 1.27 -14.86
N ARG A 74 -5.28 2.42 -15.50
CA ARG A 74 -5.60 2.60 -16.91
C ARG A 74 -4.59 1.95 -17.85
N GLU A 75 -3.27 2.04 -17.54
CA GLU A 75 -2.19 1.69 -18.47
C GLU A 75 -1.50 0.34 -18.16
N ALA A 76 -1.68 -0.16 -16.94
CA ALA A 76 -1.07 -1.41 -16.45
C ALA A 76 -2.02 -2.15 -15.48
N PRO A 77 -3.24 -2.53 -15.93
CA PRO A 77 -4.26 -3.13 -15.06
C PRO A 77 -3.84 -4.46 -14.43
N GLU A 78 -2.81 -5.09 -14.92
CA GLU A 78 -2.21 -6.30 -14.36
C GLU A 78 -1.42 -6.05 -13.06
N ILE A 79 -1.04 -4.78 -12.78
CA ILE A 79 -0.31 -4.41 -11.56
C ILE A 79 -1.32 -3.89 -10.52
N PRO A 80 -1.54 -4.60 -9.41
CA PRO A 80 -2.43 -4.14 -8.36
C PRO A 80 -2.01 -2.80 -7.78
N THR A 81 -3.00 -1.94 -7.52
CA THR A 81 -2.80 -0.64 -6.87
C THR A 81 -3.30 -0.66 -5.43
N VAL A 82 -2.56 0.00 -4.53
CA VAL A 82 -2.84 0.10 -3.10
C VAL A 82 -3.02 1.57 -2.73
N TYR A 83 -4.19 1.90 -2.21
CA TYR A 83 -4.57 3.25 -1.83
C TYR A 83 -4.11 3.54 -0.41
N LEU A 84 -3.08 4.38 -0.26
CA LEU A 84 -2.58 4.83 1.03
C LEU A 84 -3.45 5.98 1.57
N THR A 85 -3.81 5.88 2.86
CA THR A 85 -4.56 6.94 3.55
C THR A 85 -4.03 7.19 4.95
N ALA A 86 -4.00 8.46 5.33
CA ALA A 86 -3.86 8.93 6.70
C ALA A 86 -4.82 10.10 6.92
N ARG A 87 -5.37 10.18 8.14
CA ARG A 87 -6.24 11.29 8.59
C ARG A 87 -5.72 11.86 9.92
N GLN A 88 -4.44 12.20 9.90
CA GLN A 88 -3.69 12.65 11.06
C GLN A 88 -3.30 14.13 10.93
N ARG A 89 -2.92 14.76 12.01
CA ARG A 89 -2.45 16.15 11.99
C ARG A 89 -1.20 16.36 11.15
N TRP A 90 -0.34 15.34 11.03
CA TRP A 90 0.90 15.38 10.25
C TRP A 90 0.69 15.05 8.76
N LEU A 91 -0.38 14.34 8.41
CA LEU A 91 -0.82 14.10 7.04
C LEU A 91 -2.31 13.74 7.04
N ASP A 92 -3.12 14.52 6.36
CA ASP A 92 -4.49 14.16 6.01
C ASP A 92 -4.64 14.27 4.49
N ASN A 93 -4.40 13.15 3.81
CA ASN A 93 -4.52 13.11 2.35
C ASN A 93 -5.96 12.91 1.87
N VAL A 94 -6.88 12.52 2.74
CA VAL A 94 -8.29 12.25 2.41
C VAL A 94 -9.16 13.49 2.61
N GLY A 95 -8.93 14.25 3.70
CA GLY A 95 -9.77 15.38 4.08
C GLY A 95 -11.12 14.97 4.67
N ARG A 96 -11.98 15.95 4.91
CA ARG A 96 -13.33 15.75 5.48
C ARG A 96 -14.46 16.27 4.60
N GLY A 97 -14.14 16.92 3.50
CA GLY A 97 -15.07 17.64 2.63
C GLY A 97 -14.82 17.36 1.15
N PRO A 98 -14.53 18.40 0.35
CA PRO A 98 -14.22 18.24 -1.08
C PRO A 98 -12.96 17.42 -1.31
N ALA A 99 -12.74 17.02 -2.56
CA ALA A 99 -11.52 16.32 -2.96
C ALA A 99 -10.26 17.11 -2.59
N THR A 100 -9.27 16.39 -2.07
CA THR A 100 -7.95 16.95 -1.79
C THR A 100 -7.06 16.86 -3.03
N PRO A 101 -5.92 17.56 -3.07
CA PRO A 101 -4.96 17.39 -4.17
C PRO A 101 -4.43 15.95 -4.32
N TRP A 102 -4.53 15.14 -3.26
CA TRP A 102 -4.05 13.76 -3.20
C TRP A 102 -5.01 12.74 -3.81
N THR A 103 -6.31 13.02 -3.85
CA THR A 103 -7.34 12.00 -4.09
C THR A 103 -7.83 11.91 -5.53
N ALA A 104 -7.11 12.53 -6.48
CA ALA A 104 -7.44 12.47 -7.92
C ALA A 104 -8.90 12.88 -8.23
N GLY A 105 -9.46 13.84 -7.49
CA GLY A 105 -10.83 14.32 -7.67
C GLY A 105 -11.89 13.57 -6.86
N PHE A 106 -11.57 12.47 -6.18
CA PHE A 106 -12.52 11.79 -5.31
C PHE A 106 -12.66 12.55 -3.97
N ALA A 107 -13.90 12.85 -3.57
CA ALA A 107 -14.19 13.54 -2.33
C ALA A 107 -14.86 12.60 -1.31
N LEU A 108 -14.43 12.66 -0.05
CA LEU A 108 -15.05 11.86 1.00
C LEU A 108 -16.52 12.20 1.19
N ALA A 109 -16.89 13.48 1.01
CA ALA A 109 -18.27 13.96 1.12
C ALA A 109 -19.21 13.26 0.12
N ASP A 110 -18.73 12.90 -1.08
CA ASP A 110 -19.55 12.28 -2.12
C ASP A 110 -19.78 10.78 -1.87
N HIS A 111 -18.92 10.16 -1.08
CA HIS A 111 -18.91 8.70 -0.88
C HIS A 111 -19.29 8.27 0.54
N GLY A 112 -19.23 9.17 1.51
CA GLY A 112 -19.63 8.96 2.91
C GLY A 112 -18.64 8.15 3.75
N SER A 113 -17.75 7.33 3.14
CA SER A 113 -16.69 6.63 3.85
C SER A 113 -15.44 6.45 2.99
N VAL A 114 -14.28 6.27 3.63
CA VAL A 114 -13.00 6.03 2.92
C VAL A 114 -13.05 4.73 2.12
N PRO A 115 -13.56 3.60 2.65
CA PRO A 115 -13.72 2.38 1.87
C PRO A 115 -14.55 2.57 0.59
N LYS A 116 -15.69 3.23 0.68
CA LYS A 116 -16.55 3.50 -0.50
C LYS A 116 -15.86 4.41 -1.51
N MET A 117 -15.16 5.44 -1.04
CA MET A 117 -14.37 6.34 -1.88
C MET A 117 -13.27 5.61 -2.65
N ILE A 118 -12.52 4.72 -1.98
CA ILE A 118 -11.49 3.89 -2.62
C ILE A 118 -12.13 2.92 -3.63
N ARG A 119 -13.27 2.31 -3.27
CA ARG A 119 -13.98 1.42 -4.18
C ARG A 119 -14.46 2.14 -5.43
N ALA A 120 -14.99 3.37 -5.28
CA ALA A 120 -15.38 4.24 -6.41
C ALA A 120 -14.18 4.62 -7.29
N ALA A 121 -12.99 4.81 -6.70
CA ALA A 121 -11.74 5.04 -7.41
C ALA A 121 -11.19 3.78 -8.12
N GLY A 122 -11.89 2.66 -8.10
CA GLY A 122 -11.45 1.39 -8.70
C GLY A 122 -10.45 0.61 -7.84
N GLY A 123 -10.23 1.02 -6.59
CA GLY A 123 -9.33 0.35 -5.66
C GLY A 123 -9.82 -1.05 -5.27
N LYS A 124 -8.86 -1.93 -4.97
CA LYS A 124 -9.08 -3.26 -4.40
C LYS A 124 -8.34 -3.47 -3.09
N VAL A 125 -7.37 -2.62 -2.80
CA VAL A 125 -6.59 -2.67 -1.57
C VAL A 125 -6.53 -1.28 -0.96
N TRP A 126 -6.95 -1.20 0.30
CA TRP A 126 -6.85 -0.04 1.14
C TRP A 126 -5.72 -0.24 2.17
N SER A 127 -4.78 0.68 2.23
CA SER A 127 -3.70 0.66 3.22
C SER A 127 -3.78 1.93 4.07
N SER A 128 -4.24 1.81 5.29
CA SER A 128 -4.49 2.92 6.21
C SER A 128 -3.43 3.03 7.30
N PHE A 129 -3.18 4.27 7.76
CA PHE A 129 -2.52 4.44 9.06
C PHE A 129 -3.32 3.67 10.13
N HIS A 130 -2.64 2.88 10.94
CA HIS A 130 -3.29 1.96 11.90
C HIS A 130 -4.19 2.67 12.92
N GLY A 131 -3.82 3.89 13.31
CA GLY A 131 -4.59 4.71 14.26
C GLY A 131 -5.90 5.29 13.69
N ASP A 132 -6.13 5.14 12.39
CA ASP A 132 -7.37 5.56 11.72
C ASP A 132 -8.36 4.41 11.53
N LEU A 133 -7.97 3.18 11.87
CA LEU A 133 -8.78 1.99 11.67
C LEU A 133 -9.61 1.64 12.89
N ASP A 134 -10.86 1.32 12.64
CA ASP A 134 -11.77 0.68 13.60
C ASP A 134 -12.46 -0.55 12.99
N ALA A 135 -13.13 -1.34 13.83
CA ALA A 135 -13.79 -2.58 13.39
C ALA A 135 -14.91 -2.34 12.36
N ALA A 136 -15.60 -1.20 12.44
CA ALA A 136 -16.68 -0.88 11.50
C ALA A 136 -16.12 -0.58 10.11
N GLN A 137 -15.03 0.17 10.03
CA GLN A 137 -14.35 0.52 8.79
C GLN A 137 -13.71 -0.70 8.11
N VAL A 138 -13.05 -1.56 8.89
CA VAL A 138 -12.46 -2.81 8.36
C VAL A 138 -13.56 -3.71 7.79
N LYS A 139 -14.65 -3.91 8.53
CA LYS A 139 -15.80 -4.70 8.10
C LYS A 139 -16.46 -4.10 6.85
N GLU A 140 -16.65 -2.79 6.78
CA GLU A 140 -17.20 -2.12 5.61
C GLU A 140 -16.30 -2.32 4.39
N ALA A 141 -14.99 -2.12 4.53
CA ALA A 141 -14.03 -2.30 3.45
C ALA A 141 -14.05 -3.73 2.90
N GLN A 142 -14.02 -4.73 3.79
CA GLN A 142 -14.05 -6.15 3.41
C GLN A 142 -15.39 -6.51 2.76
N ALA A 143 -16.52 -5.98 3.25
CA ALA A 143 -17.83 -6.17 2.62
C ALA A 143 -17.92 -5.57 1.21
N LEU A 144 -17.14 -4.52 0.92
CA LEU A 144 -16.98 -3.93 -0.41
C LEU A 144 -15.97 -4.68 -1.29
N GLY A 145 -15.37 -5.76 -0.80
CA GLY A 145 -14.35 -6.55 -1.49
C GLY A 145 -12.97 -5.90 -1.51
N LEU A 146 -12.69 -4.97 -0.59
CA LEU A 146 -11.35 -4.42 -0.39
C LEU A 146 -10.56 -5.30 0.58
N GLN A 147 -9.29 -5.51 0.28
CA GLN A 147 -8.31 -5.94 1.30
C GLN A 147 -7.87 -4.72 2.12
N VAL A 148 -7.68 -4.91 3.41
CA VAL A 148 -7.27 -3.85 4.35
C VAL A 148 -5.87 -4.13 4.89
N LEU A 149 -4.95 -3.19 4.68
CA LEU A 149 -3.60 -3.22 5.23
C LEU A 149 -3.45 -2.10 6.27
N ALA A 150 -2.76 -2.37 7.35
CA ALA A 150 -2.43 -1.39 8.38
C ALA A 150 -0.93 -1.03 8.35
N TRP A 151 -0.57 0.26 8.40
CA TRP A 151 0.81 0.76 8.43
C TRP A 151 0.99 1.88 9.47
N THR A 152 2.16 2.19 9.95
CA THR A 152 3.29 1.33 10.18
C THR A 152 3.18 0.80 11.61
N VAL A 153 3.02 -0.48 11.79
CA VAL A 153 2.65 -1.10 13.06
C VAL A 153 3.87 -1.76 13.67
N ASN A 154 4.50 -1.10 14.63
CA ASN A 154 5.79 -1.53 15.18
C ASN A 154 5.70 -2.03 16.63
N GLU A 155 4.70 -1.59 17.39
CA GLU A 155 4.56 -1.94 18.80
C GLU A 155 3.75 -3.24 18.99
N PRO A 156 4.16 -4.14 19.90
CA PRO A 156 3.44 -5.41 20.12
C PRO A 156 1.95 -5.26 20.37
N ALA A 157 1.54 -4.30 21.20
CA ALA A 157 0.13 -4.05 21.48
C ALA A 157 -0.66 -3.59 20.24
N GLN A 158 -0.05 -2.78 19.37
CA GLN A 158 -0.66 -2.35 18.12
C GLN A 158 -0.76 -3.51 17.11
N ILE A 159 0.26 -4.38 17.05
CA ILE A 159 0.24 -5.58 16.20
C ILE A 159 -0.93 -6.47 16.62
N GLU A 160 -1.06 -6.77 17.93
CA GLU A 160 -2.17 -7.58 18.44
C GLU A 160 -3.53 -6.94 18.12
N ALA A 161 -3.67 -5.61 18.31
CA ALA A 161 -4.90 -4.90 17.99
C ALA A 161 -5.27 -5.00 16.49
N MET A 162 -4.31 -4.89 15.57
CA MET A 162 -4.57 -5.04 14.14
C MET A 162 -4.95 -6.47 13.76
N LEU A 163 -4.33 -7.46 14.39
CA LEU A 163 -4.70 -8.87 14.21
C LEU A 163 -6.13 -9.13 14.74
N ASP A 164 -6.52 -8.51 15.86
CA ASP A 164 -7.88 -8.61 16.41
C ASP A 164 -8.92 -7.92 15.54
N LEU A 165 -8.57 -6.81 14.89
CA LEU A 165 -9.42 -6.14 13.89
C LEU A 165 -9.62 -6.97 12.62
N GLY A 166 -8.79 -8.00 12.40
CA GLY A 166 -8.87 -8.86 11.23
C GLY A 166 -8.44 -8.18 9.93
N VAL A 167 -7.44 -7.30 10.00
CA VAL A 167 -6.84 -6.72 8.79
C VAL A 167 -6.20 -7.81 7.93
N ASP A 168 -6.17 -7.63 6.61
CA ASP A 168 -5.62 -8.60 5.66
C ASP A 168 -4.09 -8.59 5.62
N GLY A 169 -3.46 -7.54 6.15
CA GLY A 169 -2.00 -7.47 6.25
C GLY A 169 -1.51 -6.31 7.11
N ILE A 170 -0.26 -6.45 7.56
CA ILE A 170 0.42 -5.47 8.39
C ILE A 170 1.73 -5.06 7.71
N VAL A 171 1.95 -3.75 7.60
CA VAL A 171 3.22 -3.14 7.21
C VAL A 171 3.95 -2.73 8.49
N SER A 172 5.16 -3.22 8.67
CA SER A 172 5.95 -3.01 9.88
C SER A 172 7.44 -2.92 9.58
N ASP A 173 8.16 -2.09 10.33
CA ASP A 173 9.64 -2.08 10.37
C ASP A 173 10.18 -3.22 11.28
N ARG A 174 9.26 -3.87 12.04
CA ARG A 174 9.54 -4.96 12.96
C ARG A 174 8.80 -6.24 12.54
N PRO A 175 9.10 -6.78 11.35
CA PRO A 175 8.46 -8.01 10.86
C PRO A 175 8.72 -9.21 11.76
N ASP A 176 9.80 -9.19 12.54
CA ASP A 176 10.09 -10.15 13.61
C ASP A 176 8.96 -10.21 14.65
N LEU A 177 8.53 -9.06 15.18
CA LEU A 177 7.44 -8.97 16.17
C LEU A 177 6.09 -9.38 15.59
N VAL A 178 5.81 -9.01 14.34
CA VAL A 178 4.59 -9.45 13.64
C VAL A 178 4.57 -10.98 13.51
N ARG A 179 5.69 -11.60 13.10
CA ARG A 179 5.81 -13.05 12.98
C ARG A 179 5.64 -13.77 14.33
N GLU A 180 6.21 -13.21 15.41
CA GLU A 180 6.01 -13.73 16.77
C GLU A 180 4.55 -13.69 17.21
N ALA A 181 3.85 -12.58 16.96
CA ALA A 181 2.42 -12.45 17.26
C ALA A 181 1.58 -13.46 16.46
N MET A 182 1.85 -13.62 15.17
CA MET A 182 1.21 -14.62 14.31
C MET A 182 1.45 -16.04 14.82
N ALA A 183 2.69 -16.35 15.21
CA ALA A 183 3.04 -17.68 15.75
C ALA A 183 2.28 -18.00 17.03
N ARG A 184 2.18 -17.04 17.97
CA ARG A 184 1.40 -17.21 19.22
C ARG A 184 -0.08 -17.51 18.95
N ARG A 185 -0.61 -17.03 17.84
CA ARG A 185 -2.00 -17.25 17.40
C ARG A 185 -2.18 -18.49 16.53
N GLY A 186 -1.13 -19.28 16.31
CA GLY A 186 -1.17 -20.47 15.45
C GLY A 186 -1.37 -20.14 13.96
N MET A 187 -1.09 -18.91 13.53
CA MET A 187 -1.18 -18.51 12.14
C MET A 187 0.00 -19.07 11.34
N GLY A 188 -0.24 -19.43 10.08
CA GLY A 188 0.81 -19.89 9.18
C GLY A 188 1.85 -18.80 8.90
N LEU A 189 3.13 -19.14 9.06
CA LEU A 189 4.22 -18.20 8.79
C LEU A 189 4.85 -18.47 7.42
N PRO A 190 5.21 -17.42 6.65
CA PRO A 190 6.03 -17.60 5.47
C PRO A 190 7.41 -18.16 5.87
N ALA A 191 7.96 -19.05 5.02
CA ALA A 191 9.30 -19.58 5.23
C ALA A 191 10.36 -18.46 5.18
N GLY A 192 11.44 -18.65 5.93
CA GLY A 192 12.61 -17.77 5.84
C GLY A 192 13.32 -17.98 4.50
N ILE A 193 13.79 -16.89 3.90
CA ILE A 193 14.58 -16.94 2.66
C ILE A 193 16.01 -16.55 3.02
N GLN A 194 16.98 -17.39 2.64
CA GLN A 194 18.38 -17.04 2.69
C GLN A 194 18.86 -16.62 1.30
N VAL A 195 19.41 -15.42 1.21
CA VAL A 195 20.02 -14.93 -0.03
C VAL A 195 21.53 -14.96 0.14
N THR A 196 22.21 -15.75 -0.67
CA THR A 196 23.67 -15.76 -0.72
C THR A 196 24.15 -14.41 -1.28
N PRO A 197 25.21 -13.82 -0.70
CA PRO A 197 25.78 -12.55 -1.15
C PRO A 197 26.19 -12.53 -2.62
#